data_9a0720c3c893a6c7312c9659b6263276
#
_entry.id   9a0720c3c893a6c7312c9659b6263276
#
_cell.length_a   1.000
_cell.length_b   1.000
_cell.length_c   1.000
_cell.angle_alpha   90.00
_cell.angle_beta   90.00
_cell.angle_gamma   90.00
#
_symmetry.space_group_name_H-M   'P 1'
#
loop_
_entity.id
_entity.type
_entity.pdbx_description
1 polymer ?
#
loop_
_entity_poly.entity_id
_entity_poly.type
_entity_poly.pdbx_seq_one_letter_code
_entity_poly.pdbx_strand_id
1 'polypeptide(L)'
;MQLSPLPDLSSNRRVALTALVLALAVAGFLIWQNNEVARTLGDTDDAMRLVLVRDLLHGRGWWDQWVGRLQPPLGTYMHWSRLVDGALAGLIWLFERVMSPPAAEYAVRLLWPLAWIFPVTAFGLAIARGLGDRAAVFVGAILLATNIQLYVQFRPGRIDHHDLQITMTVIAVACSMARGRRTRWAALAGAAAGLGLAVGIEALAFQAIVGASYGLRLLQSKDEARPARAYGLSLAGSATLFYAIQTPPWRWGLPACDSLAWNLLAGLIVGGLGLAAAATWATDRSFKTRLGALAAVGVATVGVFLVIDPACIHGPFGAVDPRVRPFWFDKVQELQPWSRLFFTDPISTIRVVVMTVMALASAGFLVFRRQPWLQPSNLTIAALILLAAWAAVHAYRMQDYVYWFGAPALAASIGLLGERWLKGLMLPVLLASLLLSPICIAVALIGLIDLTPIKLLASPASDQRCYDDATYAPLSRLPPGLVLAGINLGPFILADTGDSVLAAPYHRMSWGILAAHEALEASPAAAEAKVRALKVDYVAECPANPPRARVNGFEGALRRGQVPPWLTKVSGPNDLLRVYRVAATKASG
;
A
#
# COMPACT_ATOMS: atom_id res chain seq x y z
N MET A 1 -18.28 26.43 35.68
CA MET A 1 -18.49 25.77 34.37
C MET A 1 -18.68 24.29 34.65
N GLN A 2 -19.90 23.76 34.50
CA GLN A 2 -20.15 22.33 34.65
C GLN A 2 -19.50 21.58 33.50
N LEU A 3 -18.54 20.71 33.79
CA LEU A 3 -17.88 19.89 32.80
C LEU A 3 -18.84 18.79 32.33
N SER A 4 -19.14 18.76 31.03
CA SER A 4 -20.04 17.78 30.43
C SER A 4 -19.42 16.37 30.45
N PRO A 5 -20.21 15.30 30.65
CA PRO A 5 -19.75 13.92 30.52
C PRO A 5 -19.45 13.59 29.06
N LEU A 6 -18.69 12.51 28.83
CA LEU A 6 -18.43 11.97 27.49
C LEU A 6 -19.76 11.63 26.77
N PRO A 7 -19.84 11.89 25.45
CA PRO A 7 -21.00 11.50 24.67
C PRO A 7 -21.18 9.99 24.65
N ASP A 8 -22.46 9.55 24.60
CA ASP A 8 -22.74 8.12 24.45
C ASP A 8 -22.52 7.67 23.00
N LEU A 9 -21.39 7.04 22.73
CA LEU A 9 -21.00 6.48 21.42
C LEU A 9 -21.02 4.93 21.42
N SER A 10 -21.86 4.32 22.24
CA SER A 10 -21.91 2.86 22.41
C SER A 10 -22.59 2.11 21.25
N SER A 11 -23.54 2.75 20.54
CA SER A 11 -24.31 2.10 19.49
C SER A 11 -23.59 2.10 18.13
N ASN A 12 -23.82 1.06 17.31
CA ASN A 12 -23.28 0.98 15.94
C ASN A 12 -23.67 2.18 15.08
N ARG A 13 -24.90 2.68 15.21
CA ARG A 13 -25.40 3.85 14.48
C ARG A 13 -24.59 5.11 14.81
N ARG A 14 -24.31 5.34 16.09
CA ARG A 14 -23.52 6.50 16.54
C ARG A 14 -22.06 6.41 16.10
N VAL A 15 -21.45 5.22 16.17
CA VAL A 15 -20.10 4.99 15.63
C VAL A 15 -20.05 5.26 14.14
N ALA A 16 -21.03 4.75 13.37
CA ALA A 16 -21.08 4.99 11.93
C ALA A 16 -21.31 6.49 11.59
N LEU A 17 -22.17 7.18 12.34
CA LEU A 17 -22.38 8.62 12.14
C LEU A 17 -21.13 9.44 12.48
N THR A 18 -20.45 9.13 13.59
CA THR A 18 -19.15 9.75 13.94
C THR A 18 -18.12 9.52 12.84
N ALA A 19 -18.03 8.29 12.32
CA ALA A 19 -17.13 7.96 11.21
C ALA A 19 -17.49 8.72 9.92
N LEU A 20 -18.78 8.89 9.61
CA LEU A 20 -19.21 9.64 8.44
C LEU A 20 -18.83 11.12 8.54
N VAL A 21 -19.13 11.75 9.67
CA VAL A 21 -18.75 13.16 9.90
C VAL A 21 -17.25 13.35 9.82
N LEU A 22 -16.48 12.44 10.45
CA LEU A 22 -15.02 12.47 10.41
C LEU A 22 -14.49 12.24 8.99
N ALA A 23 -15.04 11.27 8.25
CA ALA A 23 -14.64 10.98 6.89
C ALA A 23 -14.87 12.17 5.95
N LEU A 24 -16.03 12.85 6.08
CA LEU A 24 -16.33 14.06 5.32
C LEU A 24 -15.37 15.20 5.66
N ALA A 25 -15.05 15.40 6.94
CA ALA A 25 -14.09 16.43 7.37
C ALA A 25 -12.67 16.14 6.85
N VAL A 26 -12.22 14.89 6.96
CA VAL A 26 -10.89 14.46 6.44
C VAL A 26 -10.86 14.57 4.92
N ALA A 27 -11.89 14.08 4.22
CA ALA A 27 -11.97 14.20 2.76
C ALA A 27 -11.93 15.67 2.30
N GLY A 28 -12.69 16.54 2.94
CA GLY A 28 -12.66 17.98 2.66
C GLY A 28 -11.28 18.61 2.87
N PHE A 29 -10.60 18.23 3.96
CA PHE A 29 -9.23 18.68 4.23
C PHE A 29 -8.23 18.16 3.19
N LEU A 30 -8.33 16.88 2.81
CA LEU A 30 -7.45 16.29 1.80
C LEU A 30 -7.67 16.90 0.42
N ILE A 31 -8.91 17.20 0.03
CA ILE A 31 -9.21 17.92 -1.22
C ILE A 31 -8.58 19.31 -1.17
N TRP A 32 -8.77 20.05 -0.07
CA TRP A 32 -8.18 21.39 0.07
C TRP A 32 -6.64 21.36 -0.02
N GLN A 33 -5.99 20.37 0.56
CA GLN A 33 -4.55 20.25 0.59
C GLN A 33 -3.96 19.71 -0.72
N ASN A 34 -4.67 18.82 -1.45
CA ASN A 34 -4.12 18.00 -2.53
C ASN A 34 -4.94 18.08 -3.83
N ASN A 35 -5.72 19.13 -4.07
CA ASN A 35 -6.59 19.17 -5.25
C ASN A 35 -5.81 19.08 -6.57
N GLU A 36 -4.61 19.63 -6.62
CA GLU A 36 -3.74 19.59 -7.81
C GLU A 36 -3.22 18.17 -8.09
N VAL A 37 -2.97 17.37 -7.03
CA VAL A 37 -2.45 15.99 -7.18
C VAL A 37 -3.43 15.07 -7.90
N ALA A 38 -4.73 15.34 -7.82
CA ALA A 38 -5.72 14.57 -8.59
C ALA A 38 -5.66 14.88 -10.10
N ARG A 39 -5.13 16.03 -10.48
CA ARG A 39 -4.90 16.42 -11.90
C ARG A 39 -3.60 15.85 -12.42
N THR A 40 -2.58 15.80 -11.57
CA THR A 40 -1.28 15.22 -11.86
C THR A 40 -1.16 13.87 -11.14
N LEU A 41 -0.55 12.88 -11.76
CA LEU A 41 -0.29 11.61 -11.11
C LEU A 41 0.93 11.76 -10.20
N GLY A 42 0.71 11.66 -8.89
CA GLY A 42 1.76 11.92 -7.89
C GLY A 42 2.75 10.77 -7.66
N ASP A 43 2.45 9.59 -8.20
CA ASP A 43 3.23 8.37 -7.97
C ASP A 43 3.36 7.53 -9.26
N THR A 44 4.46 6.78 -9.35
CA THR A 44 4.73 5.87 -10.48
C THR A 44 3.70 4.76 -10.60
N ASP A 45 3.17 4.29 -9.49
CA ASP A 45 2.19 3.21 -9.45
C ASP A 45 0.81 3.71 -9.87
N ASP A 46 0.43 4.93 -9.49
CA ASP A 46 -0.79 5.58 -9.96
C ASP A 46 -0.76 5.79 -11.48
N ALA A 47 0.39 6.23 -12.03
CA ALA A 47 0.58 6.41 -13.47
C ALA A 47 0.43 5.08 -14.23
N MET A 48 1.08 4.02 -13.77
CA MET A 48 0.97 2.70 -14.40
C MET A 48 -0.42 2.11 -14.25
N ARG A 49 -1.08 2.32 -13.11
CA ARG A 49 -2.47 1.92 -12.89
C ARG A 49 -3.39 2.55 -13.94
N LEU A 50 -3.19 3.84 -14.19
CA LEU A 50 -3.97 4.55 -15.20
C LEU A 50 -3.74 3.98 -16.62
N VAL A 51 -2.52 3.58 -16.97
CA VAL A 51 -2.24 2.88 -18.23
C VAL A 51 -3.07 1.60 -18.35
N LEU A 52 -3.10 0.76 -17.29
CA LEU A 52 -3.86 -0.49 -17.31
C LEU A 52 -5.37 -0.26 -17.38
N VAL A 53 -5.87 0.79 -16.72
CA VAL A 53 -7.29 1.20 -16.74
C VAL A 53 -7.68 1.70 -18.13
N ARG A 54 -6.86 2.56 -18.75
CA ARG A 54 -7.09 3.06 -20.11
C ARG A 54 -7.06 1.94 -21.15
N ASP A 55 -6.14 0.97 -20.99
CA ASP A 55 -6.09 -0.22 -21.84
C ASP A 55 -7.42 -1.01 -21.78
N LEU A 56 -8.02 -1.18 -20.60
CA LEU A 56 -9.35 -1.81 -20.46
C LEU A 56 -10.45 -1.00 -21.14
N LEU A 57 -10.48 0.32 -20.95
CA LEU A 57 -11.47 1.22 -21.58
C LEU A 57 -11.37 1.22 -23.11
N HIS A 58 -10.16 1.02 -23.65
CA HIS A 58 -9.93 0.90 -25.09
C HIS A 58 -10.13 -0.52 -25.65
N GLY A 59 -10.72 -1.43 -24.85
CA GLY A 59 -11.14 -2.76 -25.32
C GLY A 59 -10.10 -3.86 -25.18
N ARG A 60 -9.00 -3.64 -24.44
CA ARG A 60 -8.09 -4.73 -24.10
C ARG A 60 -8.83 -5.76 -23.24
N GLY A 61 -8.61 -7.06 -23.52
CA GLY A 61 -9.29 -8.15 -22.82
C GLY A 61 -9.05 -8.14 -21.31
N TRP A 62 -10.07 -8.54 -20.55
CA TRP A 62 -10.03 -8.57 -19.08
C TRP A 62 -8.79 -9.27 -18.50
N TRP A 63 -8.38 -10.38 -19.08
CA TRP A 63 -7.23 -11.17 -18.62
C TRP A 63 -5.90 -10.79 -19.31
N ASP A 64 -5.90 -9.83 -20.23
CA ASP A 64 -4.69 -9.37 -20.87
C ASP A 64 -4.03 -8.25 -20.06
N GLN A 65 -3.09 -8.64 -19.23
CA GLN A 65 -2.25 -7.74 -18.41
C GLN A 65 -0.83 -7.59 -18.99
N TRP A 66 -0.64 -8.01 -20.22
CA TRP A 66 0.63 -7.85 -20.89
C TRP A 66 0.81 -6.42 -21.40
N VAL A 67 1.84 -5.73 -20.94
CA VAL A 67 2.19 -4.38 -21.38
C VAL A 67 3.40 -4.45 -22.28
N GLY A 68 3.17 -4.49 -23.60
CA GLY A 68 4.22 -4.58 -24.62
C GLY A 68 5.07 -3.32 -24.71
N ARG A 69 4.55 -2.16 -24.27
CA ARG A 69 5.28 -0.89 -24.23
C ARG A 69 6.31 -0.79 -23.09
N LEU A 70 6.32 -1.73 -22.15
CA LEU A 70 7.36 -1.86 -21.12
C LEU A 70 8.49 -2.77 -21.63
N GLN A 71 9.74 -2.32 -21.57
CA GLN A 71 10.95 -3.06 -21.92
C GLN A 71 10.87 -3.86 -23.26
N PRO A 72 10.45 -3.27 -24.39
CA PRO A 72 10.39 -4.00 -25.64
C PRO A 72 11.78 -4.56 -26.04
N PRO A 73 11.85 -5.74 -26.70
CA PRO A 73 10.71 -6.52 -27.22
C PRO A 73 10.07 -7.47 -26.18
N LEU A 74 10.58 -7.55 -24.97
CA LEU A 74 10.16 -8.54 -23.97
C LEU A 74 8.75 -8.29 -23.43
N GLY A 75 8.33 -7.03 -23.29
CA GLY A 75 7.11 -6.68 -22.59
C GLY A 75 7.13 -7.04 -21.10
N THR A 76 6.05 -6.77 -20.39
CA THR A 76 5.91 -7.12 -18.99
C THR A 76 4.48 -7.54 -18.67
N TYR A 77 4.33 -8.69 -18.04
CA TYR A 77 3.04 -9.10 -17.46
C TYR A 77 2.91 -8.47 -16.07
N MET A 78 1.94 -7.56 -15.91
CA MET A 78 1.70 -6.89 -14.63
C MET A 78 1.03 -7.85 -13.65
N HIS A 79 1.48 -7.83 -12.40
CA HIS A 79 1.01 -8.72 -11.33
C HIS A 79 -0.14 -8.12 -10.51
N TRP A 80 -0.53 -6.89 -10.82
CA TRP A 80 -1.53 -6.14 -10.07
C TRP A 80 -2.94 -6.67 -10.27
N SER A 81 -3.78 -6.42 -9.27
CA SER A 81 -5.15 -6.92 -9.27
C SER A 81 -6.02 -6.26 -10.34
N ARG A 82 -6.58 -7.07 -11.23
CA ARG A 82 -7.57 -6.66 -12.22
C ARG A 82 -8.87 -6.14 -11.59
N LEU A 83 -9.14 -6.52 -10.34
CA LEU A 83 -10.33 -6.05 -9.62
C LEU A 83 -10.29 -4.53 -9.41
N VAL A 84 -9.11 -3.98 -9.10
CA VAL A 84 -8.91 -2.52 -8.96
C VAL A 84 -9.03 -1.84 -10.32
N ASP A 85 -8.32 -2.34 -11.34
CA ASP A 85 -8.38 -1.80 -12.70
C ASP A 85 -9.82 -1.77 -13.23
N GLY A 86 -10.56 -2.86 -13.05
CA GLY A 86 -11.95 -2.98 -13.50
C GLY A 86 -12.91 -2.06 -12.74
N ALA A 87 -12.71 -1.88 -11.44
CA ALA A 87 -13.52 -0.97 -10.65
C ALA A 87 -13.30 0.49 -11.11
N LEU A 88 -12.05 0.91 -11.30
CA LEU A 88 -11.70 2.24 -11.80
C LEU A 88 -12.23 2.45 -13.23
N ALA A 89 -12.00 1.49 -14.14
CA ALA A 89 -12.50 1.56 -15.52
C ALA A 89 -14.04 1.63 -15.55
N GLY A 90 -14.72 0.83 -14.74
CA GLY A 90 -16.18 0.85 -14.64
C GLY A 90 -16.73 2.19 -14.15
N LEU A 91 -16.07 2.83 -13.16
CA LEU A 91 -16.44 4.15 -12.68
C LEU A 91 -16.18 5.23 -13.73
N ILE A 92 -15.03 5.20 -14.42
CA ILE A 92 -14.74 6.15 -15.51
C ILE A 92 -15.79 5.99 -16.60
N TRP A 93 -16.05 4.78 -17.07
CA TRP A 93 -17.07 4.49 -18.07
C TRP A 93 -18.46 4.97 -17.69
N LEU A 94 -18.82 4.85 -16.40
CA LEU A 94 -20.10 5.36 -15.88
C LEU A 94 -20.16 6.90 -15.95
N PHE A 95 -19.10 7.57 -15.51
CA PHE A 95 -19.03 9.03 -15.49
C PHE A 95 -18.95 9.64 -16.89
N GLU A 96 -18.36 8.96 -17.86
CA GLU A 96 -18.34 9.37 -19.28
C GLU A 96 -19.76 9.48 -19.89
N ARG A 97 -20.77 8.91 -19.26
CA ARG A 97 -22.16 9.08 -19.69
C ARG A 97 -22.72 10.49 -19.45
N VAL A 98 -22.09 11.24 -18.52
CA VAL A 98 -22.58 12.57 -18.08
C VAL A 98 -21.52 13.66 -18.16
N MET A 99 -20.25 13.32 -18.43
CA MET A 99 -19.14 14.27 -18.55
C MET A 99 -18.11 13.82 -19.60
N SER A 100 -17.19 14.71 -19.95
CA SER A 100 -16.13 14.38 -20.92
C SER A 100 -15.14 13.35 -20.37
N PRO A 101 -14.49 12.52 -21.21
CA PRO A 101 -13.53 11.51 -20.76
C PRO A 101 -12.44 12.03 -19.80
N PRO A 102 -11.77 13.17 -20.08
CA PRO A 102 -10.80 13.71 -19.12
C PRO A 102 -11.41 14.11 -17.77
N ALA A 103 -12.66 14.63 -17.78
CA ALA A 103 -13.36 15.00 -16.55
C ALA A 103 -13.80 13.75 -15.75
N ALA A 104 -14.22 12.68 -16.42
CA ALA A 104 -14.58 11.41 -15.80
C ALA A 104 -13.36 10.76 -15.14
N GLU A 105 -12.23 10.73 -15.83
CA GLU A 105 -10.97 10.21 -15.28
C GLU A 105 -10.51 11.03 -14.06
N TYR A 106 -10.54 12.37 -14.15
CA TYR A 106 -10.23 13.23 -13.01
C TYR A 106 -11.17 12.98 -11.83
N ALA A 107 -12.48 12.87 -12.08
CA ALA A 107 -13.45 12.62 -11.03
C ALA A 107 -13.19 11.28 -10.31
N VAL A 108 -12.81 10.23 -11.04
CA VAL A 108 -12.47 8.94 -10.43
C VAL A 108 -11.17 9.02 -9.65
N ARG A 109 -10.14 9.67 -10.16
CA ARG A 109 -8.88 9.91 -9.43
C ARG A 109 -9.08 10.69 -8.13
N LEU A 110 -10.07 11.58 -8.10
CA LEU A 110 -10.46 12.32 -6.90
C LEU A 110 -11.28 11.46 -5.93
N LEU A 111 -12.32 10.80 -6.41
CA LEU A 111 -13.36 10.17 -5.58
C LEU A 111 -12.98 8.77 -5.09
N TRP A 112 -12.23 8.00 -5.86
CA TRP A 112 -11.86 6.64 -5.52
C TRP A 112 -11.16 6.53 -4.16
N PRO A 113 -10.03 7.22 -3.90
CA PRO A 113 -9.37 7.11 -2.61
C PRO A 113 -10.21 7.67 -1.46
N LEU A 114 -10.97 8.74 -1.70
CA LEU A 114 -11.80 9.36 -0.69
C LEU A 114 -12.97 8.47 -0.25
N ALA A 115 -13.49 7.63 -1.15
CA ALA A 115 -14.58 6.71 -0.82
C ALA A 115 -14.18 5.68 0.26
N TRP A 116 -12.92 5.31 0.32
CA TRP A 116 -12.41 4.35 1.29
C TRP A 116 -12.18 4.94 2.69
N ILE A 117 -12.16 6.28 2.84
CA ILE A 117 -11.99 6.95 4.15
C ILE A 117 -13.13 6.60 5.11
N PHE A 118 -14.37 6.56 4.63
CA PHE A 118 -15.51 6.22 5.48
C PHE A 118 -15.40 4.79 6.06
N PRO A 119 -15.29 3.72 5.24
CA PRO A 119 -15.22 2.37 5.78
C PRO A 119 -13.98 2.15 6.66
N VAL A 120 -12.79 2.62 6.28
CA VAL A 120 -11.59 2.42 7.11
C VAL A 120 -11.71 3.13 8.46
N THR A 121 -12.28 4.34 8.50
CA THR A 121 -12.53 5.10 9.73
C THR A 121 -13.59 4.42 10.60
N ALA A 122 -14.71 3.96 10.00
CA ALA A 122 -15.79 3.30 10.72
C ALA A 122 -15.31 2.01 11.40
N PHE A 123 -14.53 1.19 10.71
CA PHE A 123 -14.00 -0.05 11.27
C PHE A 123 -12.81 0.21 12.22
N GLY A 124 -12.01 1.26 12.00
CA GLY A 124 -11.01 1.72 12.95
C GLY A 124 -11.63 2.12 14.30
N LEU A 125 -12.72 2.90 14.28
CA LEU A 125 -13.50 3.22 15.49
C LEU A 125 -14.17 1.99 16.11
N ALA A 126 -14.58 1.01 15.28
CA ALA A 126 -15.11 -0.26 15.79
C ALA A 126 -14.05 -1.08 16.53
N ILE A 127 -12.79 -1.09 16.08
CA ILE A 127 -11.65 -1.69 16.81
C ILE A 127 -11.49 -0.97 18.16
N ALA A 128 -11.41 0.37 18.16
CA ALA A 128 -11.27 1.15 19.40
C ALA A 128 -12.38 0.83 20.41
N ARG A 129 -13.64 0.78 19.96
CA ARG A 129 -14.79 0.37 20.79
C ARG A 129 -14.67 -1.06 21.32
N GLY A 130 -14.19 -1.98 20.47
CA GLY A 130 -13.98 -3.38 20.89
C GLY A 130 -12.97 -3.52 22.02
N LEU A 131 -11.99 -2.60 22.10
CA LEU A 131 -10.91 -2.60 23.09
C LEU A 131 -11.22 -1.78 24.35
N GLY A 132 -11.94 -0.64 24.23
CA GLY A 132 -12.10 0.34 25.32
C GLY A 132 -13.46 1.05 25.40
N ASP A 133 -14.52 0.48 24.83
CA ASP A 133 -15.90 0.98 24.90
C ASP A 133 -16.11 2.43 24.35
N ARG A 134 -17.05 3.20 24.95
CA ARG A 134 -17.45 4.54 24.44
C ARG A 134 -16.34 5.60 24.51
N ALA A 135 -15.54 5.59 25.56
CA ALA A 135 -14.44 6.55 25.73
C ALA A 135 -13.38 6.35 24.63
N ALA A 136 -13.09 5.11 24.27
CA ALA A 136 -12.19 4.78 23.19
C ALA A 136 -12.69 5.27 21.83
N VAL A 137 -14.01 5.26 21.57
CA VAL A 137 -14.58 5.83 20.33
C VAL A 137 -14.38 7.34 20.27
N PHE A 138 -14.64 8.04 21.39
CA PHE A 138 -14.44 9.48 21.45
C PHE A 138 -12.97 9.88 21.22
N VAL A 139 -12.06 9.24 21.95
CA VAL A 139 -10.62 9.47 21.78
C VAL A 139 -10.17 9.05 20.38
N GLY A 140 -10.69 7.93 19.88
CA GLY A 140 -10.39 7.44 18.51
C GLY A 140 -10.79 8.43 17.43
N ALA A 141 -11.96 9.07 17.58
CA ALA A 141 -12.38 10.11 16.64
C ALA A 141 -11.40 11.30 16.62
N ILE A 142 -10.89 11.71 17.79
CA ILE A 142 -9.89 12.79 17.89
C ILE A 142 -8.56 12.37 17.26
N LEU A 143 -8.05 11.18 17.58
CA LEU A 143 -6.77 10.70 17.04
C LEU A 143 -6.83 10.48 15.53
N LEU A 144 -7.95 9.96 15.00
CA LEU A 144 -8.15 9.80 13.57
C LEU A 144 -8.32 11.15 12.86
N ALA A 145 -8.94 12.15 13.50
CA ALA A 145 -9.08 13.50 12.94
C ALA A 145 -7.74 14.24 12.85
N THR A 146 -6.90 14.10 13.86
CA THR A 146 -5.66 14.88 14.00
C THR A 146 -4.44 14.24 13.37
N ASN A 147 -4.45 12.93 13.11
CA ASN A 147 -3.32 12.21 12.55
C ASN A 147 -3.48 11.99 11.05
N ILE A 148 -3.16 13.03 10.26
CA ILE A 148 -3.30 13.00 8.80
C ILE A 148 -2.42 11.92 8.13
N GLN A 149 -1.39 11.42 8.80
CA GLN A 149 -0.51 10.36 8.30
C GLN A 149 -1.26 9.04 8.04
N LEU A 150 -2.37 8.79 8.75
CA LEU A 150 -3.28 7.66 8.49
C LEU A 150 -3.83 7.65 7.06
N TYR A 151 -3.95 8.82 6.44
CA TYR A 151 -4.66 8.98 5.17
C TYR A 151 -3.72 9.21 3.98
N VAL A 152 -2.42 8.90 4.11
CA VAL A 152 -1.45 9.09 3.01
C VAL A 152 -1.87 8.33 1.75
N GLN A 153 -2.36 7.09 1.91
CA GLN A 153 -2.84 6.25 0.81
C GLN A 153 -4.26 6.61 0.31
N PHE A 154 -4.94 7.53 1.00
CA PHE A 154 -6.31 7.95 0.68
C PHE A 154 -6.38 9.37 0.10
N ARG A 155 -5.24 9.94 -0.31
CA ARG A 155 -5.16 11.29 -0.90
C ARG A 155 -5.75 11.31 -2.31
N PRO A 156 -6.39 12.42 -2.73
CA PRO A 156 -6.73 12.64 -4.12
C PRO A 156 -5.59 12.30 -5.07
N GLY A 157 -5.88 11.59 -6.15
CA GLY A 157 -4.88 11.13 -7.12
C GLY A 157 -4.30 9.75 -6.85
N ARG A 158 -4.44 9.21 -5.63
CA ARG A 158 -4.04 7.83 -5.31
C ARG A 158 -5.07 6.84 -5.86
N ILE A 159 -4.75 6.16 -6.92
CA ILE A 159 -5.58 5.11 -7.55
C ILE A 159 -4.93 3.73 -7.49
N ASP A 160 -3.83 3.63 -6.79
CA ASP A 160 -3.17 2.37 -6.48
C ASP A 160 -4.03 1.52 -5.53
N HIS A 161 -3.60 0.32 -5.23
CA HIS A 161 -4.38 -0.68 -4.49
C HIS A 161 -4.30 -0.56 -2.96
N HIS A 162 -3.42 0.28 -2.42
CA HIS A 162 -3.12 0.33 -0.98
C HIS A 162 -4.30 0.78 -0.13
N ASP A 163 -5.10 1.76 -0.58
CA ASP A 163 -6.29 2.25 0.10
C ASP A 163 -7.31 1.13 0.35
N LEU A 164 -7.60 0.35 -0.69
CA LEU A 164 -8.50 -0.80 -0.62
C LEU A 164 -7.92 -1.92 0.24
N GLN A 165 -6.63 -2.25 0.08
CA GLN A 165 -5.96 -3.31 0.83
C GLN A 165 -5.94 -3.03 2.34
N ILE A 166 -5.55 -1.81 2.74
CA ILE A 166 -5.57 -1.35 4.14
C ILE A 166 -6.99 -1.43 4.69
N THR A 167 -7.97 -0.92 3.94
CA THR A 167 -9.38 -0.93 4.35
C THR A 167 -9.88 -2.35 4.59
N MET A 168 -9.62 -3.28 3.68
CA MET A 168 -10.02 -4.69 3.84
C MET A 168 -9.34 -5.34 5.05
N THR A 169 -8.10 -4.99 5.32
CA THR A 169 -7.38 -5.50 6.49
C THR A 169 -7.98 -4.96 7.79
N VAL A 170 -8.26 -3.67 7.87
CA VAL A 170 -8.92 -3.05 9.04
C VAL A 170 -10.32 -3.62 9.26
N ILE A 171 -11.10 -3.87 8.19
CA ILE A 171 -12.40 -4.54 8.27
C ILE A 171 -12.26 -5.95 8.85
N ALA A 172 -11.31 -6.76 8.34
CA ALA A 172 -11.10 -8.12 8.83
C ALA A 172 -10.74 -8.14 10.33
N VAL A 173 -9.85 -7.25 10.76
CA VAL A 173 -9.46 -7.08 12.18
C VAL A 173 -10.66 -6.66 13.03
N ALA A 174 -11.39 -5.62 12.64
CA ALA A 174 -12.56 -5.13 13.38
C ALA A 174 -13.64 -6.21 13.52
N CYS A 175 -13.92 -6.91 12.44
CA CYS A 175 -14.90 -7.99 12.41
C CYS A 175 -14.48 -9.17 13.30
N SER A 176 -13.17 -9.48 13.38
CA SER A 176 -12.67 -10.52 14.29
C SER A 176 -12.87 -10.17 15.77
N MET A 177 -12.98 -8.88 16.12
CA MET A 177 -13.18 -8.38 17.47
C MET A 177 -14.64 -8.07 17.81
N ALA A 178 -15.57 -8.23 16.84
CA ALA A 178 -16.97 -7.85 17.00
C ALA A 178 -17.68 -8.63 18.11
N ARG A 179 -18.52 -7.90 18.90
CA ARG A 179 -19.40 -8.45 19.92
C ARG A 179 -20.80 -8.64 19.31
N GLY A 180 -21.49 -9.75 19.60
CA GLY A 180 -22.79 -10.07 19.02
C GLY A 180 -22.76 -10.40 17.51
N ARG A 181 -23.72 -11.15 17.02
CA ARG A 181 -23.79 -11.63 15.61
C ARG A 181 -22.46 -12.15 15.05
N ARG A 182 -21.65 -12.78 15.89
CA ARG A 182 -20.24 -13.14 15.62
C ARG A 182 -20.06 -13.94 14.33
N THR A 183 -20.98 -14.83 14.00
CA THR A 183 -20.91 -15.64 12.77
C THR A 183 -20.96 -14.77 11.50
N ARG A 184 -21.82 -13.74 11.46
CA ARG A 184 -21.90 -12.83 10.30
C ARG A 184 -20.65 -11.97 10.16
N TRP A 185 -20.15 -11.45 11.28
CA TRP A 185 -18.92 -10.69 11.28
C TRP A 185 -17.71 -11.53 10.91
N ALA A 186 -17.66 -12.79 11.35
CA ALA A 186 -16.62 -13.73 10.98
C ALA A 186 -16.63 -14.03 9.46
N ALA A 187 -17.83 -14.22 8.86
CA ALA A 187 -17.94 -14.37 7.42
C ALA A 187 -17.46 -13.11 6.68
N LEU A 188 -17.82 -11.91 7.17
CA LEU A 188 -17.32 -10.66 6.58
C LEU A 188 -15.79 -10.53 6.73
N ALA A 189 -15.22 -10.93 7.87
CA ALA A 189 -13.76 -10.94 8.07
C ALA A 189 -13.06 -11.85 7.06
N GLY A 190 -13.59 -13.05 6.81
CA GLY A 190 -13.03 -13.97 5.82
C GLY A 190 -13.14 -13.42 4.39
N ALA A 191 -14.28 -12.82 4.05
CA ALA A 191 -14.48 -12.20 2.73
C ALA A 191 -13.55 -11.00 2.52
N ALA A 192 -13.40 -10.13 3.53
CA ALA A 192 -12.49 -9.00 3.48
C ALA A 192 -11.02 -9.45 3.39
N ALA A 193 -10.63 -10.50 4.14
CA ALA A 193 -9.29 -11.07 4.04
C ALA A 193 -9.02 -11.61 2.63
N GLY A 194 -9.95 -12.37 2.04
CA GLY A 194 -9.80 -12.89 0.68
C GLY A 194 -9.73 -11.80 -0.39
N LEU A 195 -10.55 -10.74 -0.30
CA LEU A 195 -10.47 -9.59 -1.21
C LEU A 195 -9.17 -8.82 -1.01
N GLY A 196 -8.78 -8.53 0.24
CA GLY A 196 -7.53 -7.83 0.53
C GLY A 196 -6.31 -8.54 -0.03
N LEU A 197 -6.26 -9.88 0.08
CA LEU A 197 -5.17 -10.69 -0.50
C LEU A 197 -5.26 -10.83 -2.03
N ALA A 198 -6.43 -10.73 -2.61
CA ALA A 198 -6.59 -10.69 -4.07
C ALA A 198 -6.13 -9.34 -4.65
N VAL A 199 -6.19 -8.28 -3.88
CA VAL A 199 -5.76 -6.93 -4.27
C VAL A 199 -4.25 -6.75 -4.09
N GLY A 200 -3.70 -7.26 -2.98
CA GLY A 200 -2.26 -7.23 -2.71
C GLY A 200 -1.87 -8.16 -1.57
N ILE A 201 -0.71 -8.78 -1.67
CA ILE A 201 -0.27 -9.81 -0.71
C ILE A 201 0.43 -9.24 0.54
N GLU A 202 0.70 -7.95 0.59
CA GLU A 202 1.45 -7.30 1.68
C GLU A 202 0.80 -7.48 3.05
N ALA A 203 -0.54 -7.59 3.06
CA ALA A 203 -1.31 -7.86 4.27
C ALA A 203 -1.32 -9.33 4.72
N LEU A 204 -0.66 -10.26 4.00
CA LEU A 204 -0.74 -11.71 4.23
C LEU A 204 -0.44 -12.08 5.69
N ALA A 205 0.64 -11.57 6.26
CA ALA A 205 1.03 -11.88 7.63
C ALA A 205 0.02 -11.34 8.66
N PHE A 206 -0.60 -10.18 8.41
CA PHE A 206 -1.66 -9.64 9.26
C PHE A 206 -2.94 -10.48 9.15
N GLN A 207 -3.30 -10.91 7.96
CA GLN A 207 -4.45 -11.80 7.75
C GLN A 207 -4.24 -13.19 8.39
N ALA A 208 -3.01 -13.69 8.42
CA ALA A 208 -2.67 -14.90 9.15
C ALA A 208 -2.92 -14.75 10.67
N ILE A 209 -2.59 -13.59 11.28
CA ILE A 209 -2.93 -13.29 12.68
C ILE A 209 -4.45 -13.24 12.89
N VAL A 210 -5.21 -12.66 11.95
CA VAL A 210 -6.67 -12.67 12.02
C VAL A 210 -7.20 -14.10 12.01
N GLY A 211 -6.71 -14.95 11.11
CA GLY A 211 -7.06 -16.38 11.07
C GLY A 211 -6.69 -17.11 12.37
N ALA A 212 -5.49 -16.90 12.88
CA ALA A 212 -5.03 -17.47 14.15
C ALA A 212 -5.89 -17.03 15.35
N SER A 213 -6.45 -15.81 15.31
CA SER A 213 -7.35 -15.32 16.36
C SER A 213 -8.63 -16.13 16.47
N TYR A 214 -9.19 -16.61 15.36
CA TYR A 214 -10.34 -17.52 15.37
C TYR A 214 -9.95 -18.89 15.93
N GLY A 215 -8.77 -19.41 15.62
CA GLY A 215 -8.21 -20.60 16.24
C GLY A 215 -8.04 -20.45 17.75
N LEU A 216 -7.46 -19.34 18.21
CA LEU A 216 -7.28 -19.04 19.63
C LEU A 216 -8.63 -18.98 20.39
N ARG A 217 -9.64 -18.33 19.80
CA ARG A 217 -11.01 -18.29 20.37
C ARG A 217 -11.63 -19.69 20.46
N LEU A 218 -11.46 -20.52 19.43
CA LEU A 218 -11.94 -21.91 19.42
C LEU A 218 -11.26 -22.75 20.52
N LEU A 219 -9.99 -22.48 20.85
CA LEU A 219 -9.32 -23.13 21.99
C LEU A 219 -9.95 -22.75 23.33
N GLN A 220 -10.43 -21.51 23.46
CA GLN A 220 -10.99 -20.99 24.73
C GLN A 220 -12.46 -21.35 24.93
N SER A 221 -13.27 -21.38 23.86
CA SER A 221 -14.71 -21.64 23.95
C SER A 221 -15.24 -22.39 22.73
N LYS A 222 -16.10 -23.37 23.01
CA LYS A 222 -16.85 -24.12 21.99
C LYS A 222 -17.84 -23.24 21.20
N ASP A 223 -18.34 -22.16 21.81
CA ASP A 223 -19.26 -21.22 21.18
C ASP A 223 -18.63 -20.49 19.97
N GLU A 224 -17.31 -20.48 19.90
CA GLU A 224 -16.55 -19.88 18.80
C GLU A 224 -16.44 -20.80 17.58
N ALA A 225 -16.96 -22.05 17.63
CA ALA A 225 -16.92 -22.97 16.51
C ALA A 225 -17.67 -22.45 15.28
N ARG A 226 -18.88 -21.91 15.46
CA ARG A 226 -19.66 -21.32 14.35
C ARG A 226 -18.97 -20.11 13.70
N PRO A 227 -18.47 -19.11 14.46
CA PRO A 227 -17.66 -18.04 13.91
C PRO A 227 -16.40 -18.52 13.20
N ALA A 228 -15.59 -19.42 13.79
CA ALA A 228 -14.37 -19.94 13.17
C ALA A 228 -14.66 -20.66 11.84
N ARG A 229 -15.71 -21.47 11.79
CA ARG A 229 -16.17 -22.13 10.57
C ARG A 229 -16.60 -21.10 9.50
N ALA A 230 -17.38 -20.08 9.88
CA ALA A 230 -17.85 -19.06 8.96
C ALA A 230 -16.69 -18.24 8.36
N TYR A 231 -15.69 -17.88 9.18
CA TYR A 231 -14.48 -17.23 8.72
C TYR A 231 -13.73 -18.11 7.71
N GLY A 232 -13.44 -19.36 8.07
CA GLY A 232 -12.67 -20.27 7.22
C GLY A 232 -13.32 -20.52 5.87
N LEU A 233 -14.64 -20.82 5.86
CA LEU A 233 -15.39 -21.03 4.61
C LEU A 233 -15.45 -19.76 3.74
N SER A 234 -15.65 -18.61 4.36
CA SER A 234 -15.73 -17.34 3.64
C SER A 234 -14.36 -16.93 3.08
N LEU A 235 -13.27 -17.15 3.81
CA LEU A 235 -11.90 -16.91 3.33
C LEU A 235 -11.60 -17.80 2.11
N ALA A 236 -11.80 -19.11 2.22
CA ALA A 236 -11.54 -20.04 1.12
C ALA A 236 -12.42 -19.72 -0.10
N GLY A 237 -13.71 -19.46 0.12
CA GLY A 237 -14.66 -19.14 -0.95
C GLY A 237 -14.36 -17.82 -1.65
N SER A 238 -14.09 -16.75 -0.90
CA SER A 238 -13.77 -15.43 -1.48
C SER A 238 -12.41 -15.43 -2.19
N ALA A 239 -11.38 -16.04 -1.62
CA ALA A 239 -10.09 -16.18 -2.28
C ALA A 239 -10.21 -16.94 -3.61
N THR A 240 -10.96 -18.05 -3.63
CA THR A 240 -11.22 -18.81 -4.85
C THR A 240 -11.99 -18.00 -5.88
N LEU A 241 -13.04 -17.26 -5.45
CA LEU A 241 -13.83 -16.42 -6.33
C LEU A 241 -12.98 -15.33 -6.99
N PHE A 242 -12.21 -14.58 -6.19
CA PHE A 242 -11.39 -13.49 -6.71
C PHE A 242 -10.23 -13.99 -7.57
N TYR A 243 -9.64 -15.15 -7.21
CA TYR A 243 -8.66 -15.80 -8.07
C TYR A 243 -9.25 -16.15 -9.43
N ALA A 244 -10.42 -16.80 -9.46
CA ALA A 244 -11.08 -17.21 -10.70
C ALA A 244 -11.48 -16.01 -11.58
N ILE A 245 -11.87 -14.87 -10.97
CA ILE A 245 -12.24 -13.66 -11.70
C ILE A 245 -11.02 -12.98 -12.32
N GLN A 246 -9.92 -12.84 -11.58
CA GLN A 246 -8.80 -11.99 -12.02
C GLN A 246 -7.66 -12.76 -12.70
N THR A 247 -7.47 -14.06 -12.38
CA THR A 247 -6.38 -14.85 -12.95
C THR A 247 -6.82 -15.49 -14.26
N PRO A 248 -6.08 -15.30 -15.36
CA PRO A 248 -6.42 -15.93 -16.63
C PRO A 248 -6.48 -17.47 -16.50
N PRO A 249 -7.45 -18.16 -17.15
CA PRO A 249 -7.54 -19.62 -17.08
C PRO A 249 -6.26 -20.36 -17.48
N TRP A 250 -5.52 -19.85 -18.46
CA TRP A 250 -4.24 -20.45 -18.90
C TRP A 250 -3.09 -20.23 -17.90
N ARG A 251 -3.28 -19.42 -16.84
CA ARG A 251 -2.33 -19.24 -15.75
C ARG A 251 -2.76 -19.98 -14.47
N TRP A 252 -3.89 -20.65 -14.47
CA TRP A 252 -4.32 -21.47 -13.33
C TRP A 252 -3.30 -22.60 -13.10
N GLY A 253 -2.93 -22.79 -11.86
CA GLY A 253 -1.87 -23.74 -11.49
C GLY A 253 -0.44 -23.17 -11.56
N LEU A 254 -0.22 -21.96 -12.09
CA LEU A 254 1.10 -21.32 -12.03
C LEU A 254 1.29 -20.61 -10.69
N PRO A 255 2.42 -20.87 -10.00
CA PRO A 255 2.73 -20.18 -8.76
C PRO A 255 3.30 -18.78 -9.03
N ALA A 256 3.19 -17.88 -8.05
CA ALA A 256 3.90 -16.61 -7.98
C ALA A 256 4.00 -16.16 -6.51
N CYS A 257 5.07 -15.43 -6.18
CA CYS A 257 5.30 -14.98 -4.80
C CYS A 257 4.80 -13.55 -4.55
N ASP A 258 4.34 -12.85 -5.58
CA ASP A 258 3.99 -11.42 -5.57
C ASP A 258 2.51 -11.11 -5.85
N SER A 259 1.66 -12.13 -5.93
CA SER A 259 0.23 -11.98 -6.20
C SER A 259 -0.58 -13.15 -5.66
N LEU A 260 -1.94 -13.05 -5.69
CA LEU A 260 -2.81 -14.19 -5.42
C LEU A 260 -2.70 -15.19 -6.58
N ALA A 261 -1.71 -16.05 -6.50
CA ALA A 261 -1.44 -17.14 -7.44
C ALA A 261 -1.81 -18.51 -6.83
N TRP A 262 -1.58 -19.59 -7.59
CA TRP A 262 -2.02 -20.94 -7.20
C TRP A 262 -1.47 -21.41 -5.85
N ASN A 263 -0.20 -21.14 -5.54
CA ASN A 263 0.44 -21.48 -4.27
C ASN A 263 -0.24 -20.81 -3.07
N LEU A 264 -0.53 -19.50 -3.18
CA LEU A 264 -1.22 -18.76 -2.12
C LEU A 264 -2.69 -19.20 -2.01
N LEU A 265 -3.39 -19.37 -3.14
CA LEU A 265 -4.76 -19.84 -3.14
C LEU A 265 -4.88 -21.21 -2.47
N ALA A 266 -4.00 -22.16 -2.82
CA ALA A 266 -3.99 -23.50 -2.21
C ALA A 266 -3.77 -23.41 -0.69
N GLY A 267 -2.85 -22.58 -0.23
CA GLY A 267 -2.66 -22.31 1.21
C GLY A 267 -3.92 -21.75 1.87
N LEU A 268 -4.59 -20.76 1.25
CA LEU A 268 -5.82 -20.16 1.78
C LEU A 268 -7.00 -21.14 1.81
N ILE A 269 -7.11 -22.04 0.81
CA ILE A 269 -8.11 -23.10 0.80
C ILE A 269 -7.83 -24.11 1.93
N VAL A 270 -6.60 -24.60 2.04
CA VAL A 270 -6.21 -25.55 3.09
C VAL A 270 -6.40 -24.95 4.47
N GLY A 271 -5.96 -23.70 4.68
CA GLY A 271 -6.13 -22.99 5.95
C GLY A 271 -7.59 -22.71 6.29
N GLY A 272 -8.36 -22.22 5.33
CA GLY A 272 -9.77 -21.88 5.53
C GLY A 272 -10.65 -23.10 5.75
N LEU A 273 -10.57 -24.10 4.86
CA LEU A 273 -11.33 -25.36 5.01
C LEU A 273 -10.84 -26.17 6.20
N GLY A 274 -9.52 -26.20 6.45
CA GLY A 274 -8.94 -26.87 7.61
C GLY A 274 -9.42 -26.26 8.93
N LEU A 275 -9.48 -24.93 9.05
CA LEU A 275 -10.06 -24.26 10.22
C LEU A 275 -11.55 -24.60 10.37
N ALA A 276 -12.31 -24.59 9.27
CA ALA A 276 -13.73 -24.96 9.29
C ALA A 276 -13.94 -26.42 9.72
N ALA A 277 -13.11 -27.34 9.23
CA ALA A 277 -13.12 -28.75 9.61
C ALA A 277 -12.75 -28.94 11.09
N ALA A 278 -11.68 -28.27 11.56
CA ALA A 278 -11.28 -28.31 12.96
C ALA A 278 -12.38 -27.75 13.88
N ALA A 279 -13.02 -26.65 13.47
CA ALA A 279 -14.15 -26.05 14.19
C ALA A 279 -15.40 -26.95 14.21
N THR A 280 -15.54 -27.89 13.30
CA THR A 280 -16.67 -28.85 13.27
C THR A 280 -16.33 -30.11 14.05
N TRP A 281 -15.15 -30.70 13.81
CA TRP A 281 -14.79 -32.00 14.35
C TRP A 281 -14.19 -31.93 15.76
N ALA A 282 -13.31 -30.91 16.03
CA ALA A 282 -12.56 -30.88 17.28
C ALA A 282 -13.27 -30.13 18.42
N THR A 283 -14.39 -29.46 18.16
CA THR A 283 -15.07 -28.58 19.13
C THR A 283 -15.41 -29.27 20.43
N ASP A 284 -15.92 -30.49 20.40
CA ASP A 284 -16.31 -31.26 21.59
C ASP A 284 -15.17 -32.10 22.17
N ARG A 285 -13.98 -32.01 21.61
CA ARG A 285 -12.79 -32.73 22.05
C ARG A 285 -12.01 -31.95 23.11
N SER A 286 -11.00 -32.63 23.67
CA SER A 286 -10.10 -32.04 24.66
C SER A 286 -9.35 -30.82 24.12
N PHE A 287 -8.86 -29.97 25.00
CA PHE A 287 -7.99 -28.82 24.62
C PHE A 287 -6.79 -29.27 23.79
N LYS A 288 -6.11 -30.36 24.18
CA LYS A 288 -4.96 -30.91 23.45
C LYS A 288 -5.34 -31.34 22.03
N THR A 289 -6.51 -31.96 21.84
CA THR A 289 -7.00 -32.36 20.50
C THR A 289 -7.31 -31.15 19.65
N ARG A 290 -7.96 -30.13 20.20
CA ARG A 290 -8.22 -28.86 19.48
C ARG A 290 -6.93 -28.17 19.07
N LEU A 291 -5.96 -28.07 19.99
CA LEU A 291 -4.64 -27.49 19.71
C LEU A 291 -3.91 -28.27 18.63
N GLY A 292 -3.88 -29.60 18.72
CA GLY A 292 -3.25 -30.46 17.70
C GLY A 292 -3.89 -30.30 16.32
N ALA A 293 -5.23 -30.25 16.25
CA ALA A 293 -5.94 -30.01 14.99
C ALA A 293 -5.60 -28.65 14.36
N LEU A 294 -5.59 -27.58 15.17
CA LEU A 294 -5.24 -26.23 14.68
C LEU A 294 -3.76 -26.14 14.27
N ALA A 295 -2.86 -26.76 15.02
CA ALA A 295 -1.44 -26.83 14.66
C ALA A 295 -1.24 -27.57 13.32
N ALA A 296 -1.93 -28.70 13.13
CA ALA A 296 -1.90 -29.45 11.86
C ALA A 296 -2.40 -28.60 10.68
N VAL A 297 -3.49 -27.83 10.87
CA VAL A 297 -3.99 -26.89 9.85
C VAL A 297 -2.94 -25.83 9.54
N GLY A 298 -2.31 -25.23 10.54
CA GLY A 298 -1.25 -24.22 10.33
C GLY A 298 -0.05 -24.79 9.54
N VAL A 299 0.45 -25.95 9.95
CA VAL A 299 1.55 -26.65 9.26
C VAL A 299 1.17 -27.01 7.82
N ALA A 300 -0.04 -27.55 7.60
CA ALA A 300 -0.51 -27.91 6.26
C ALA A 300 -0.65 -26.66 5.36
N THR A 301 -1.15 -25.53 5.92
CA THR A 301 -1.30 -24.26 5.18
C THR A 301 0.03 -23.74 4.68
N VAL A 302 1.02 -23.64 5.57
CA VAL A 302 2.37 -23.17 5.21
C VAL A 302 3.07 -24.19 4.33
N GLY A 303 2.92 -25.49 4.65
CA GLY A 303 3.53 -26.58 3.90
C GLY A 303 3.10 -26.61 2.45
N VAL A 304 1.80 -26.53 2.18
CA VAL A 304 1.26 -26.52 0.80
C VAL A 304 1.76 -25.30 0.04
N PHE A 305 1.78 -24.10 0.64
CA PHE A 305 2.28 -22.90 0.02
C PHE A 305 3.74 -23.04 -0.41
N LEU A 306 4.61 -23.54 0.47
CA LEU A 306 6.06 -23.69 0.23
C LEU A 306 6.39 -24.90 -0.66
N VAL A 307 5.60 -25.98 -0.63
CA VAL A 307 5.81 -27.15 -1.49
C VAL A 307 5.49 -26.83 -2.94
N ILE A 308 4.46 -26.01 -3.20
CA ILE A 308 4.11 -25.59 -4.58
C ILE A 308 5.18 -24.67 -5.16
N ASP A 309 5.70 -23.74 -4.36
CA ASP A 309 6.80 -22.85 -4.79
C ASP A 309 7.77 -22.54 -3.64
N PRO A 310 8.83 -23.34 -3.50
CA PRO A 310 9.85 -23.11 -2.47
C PRO A 310 10.56 -21.75 -2.56
N ALA A 311 10.61 -21.15 -3.75
CA ALA A 311 11.28 -19.86 -3.94
C ALA A 311 10.57 -18.72 -3.16
N CYS A 312 9.29 -18.89 -2.84
CA CYS A 312 8.51 -17.91 -2.07
C CYS A 312 8.97 -17.73 -0.61
N ILE A 313 9.87 -18.58 -0.11
CA ILE A 313 10.54 -18.35 1.18
C ILE A 313 11.39 -17.06 1.19
N HIS A 314 11.84 -16.62 0.02
CA HIS A 314 12.59 -15.37 -0.16
C HIS A 314 11.67 -14.13 -0.32
N GLY A 315 10.37 -14.30 -0.17
CA GLY A 315 9.37 -13.25 -0.28
C GLY A 315 9.07 -12.81 -1.71
N PRO A 316 8.26 -11.76 -1.89
CA PRO A 316 7.74 -11.34 -3.19
C PRO A 316 8.82 -10.78 -4.14
N PHE A 317 9.96 -10.37 -3.61
CA PHE A 317 11.06 -9.78 -4.37
C PHE A 317 12.25 -10.72 -4.57
N GLY A 318 12.11 -12.01 -4.25
CA GLY A 318 13.17 -12.99 -4.40
C GLY A 318 13.66 -13.18 -5.85
N ALA A 319 12.81 -12.89 -6.82
CA ALA A 319 13.14 -12.98 -8.25
C ALA A 319 13.86 -11.74 -8.84
N VAL A 320 14.04 -10.66 -8.06
CA VAL A 320 14.77 -9.46 -8.53
C VAL A 320 16.23 -9.79 -8.74
N ASP A 321 16.75 -9.49 -9.94
CA ASP A 321 18.18 -9.70 -10.25
C ASP A 321 19.06 -8.95 -9.23
N PRO A 322 20.00 -9.64 -8.55
CA PRO A 322 20.85 -9.02 -7.55
C PRO A 322 21.62 -7.79 -8.06
N ARG A 323 21.95 -7.75 -9.36
CA ARG A 323 22.66 -6.62 -9.99
C ARG A 323 21.83 -5.32 -10.00
N VAL A 324 20.50 -5.44 -9.99
CA VAL A 324 19.58 -4.28 -10.00
C VAL A 324 19.43 -3.66 -8.59
N ARG A 325 19.65 -4.44 -7.54
CA ARG A 325 19.39 -4.01 -6.16
C ARG A 325 20.11 -2.72 -5.75
N PRO A 326 21.45 -2.57 -5.97
CA PRO A 326 22.20 -1.43 -5.40
C PRO A 326 21.80 -0.06 -5.96
N PHE A 327 21.32 -0.01 -7.19
CA PHE A 327 21.01 1.26 -7.83
C PHE A 327 19.52 1.55 -7.95
N TRP A 328 18.64 0.56 -7.75
CA TRP A 328 17.20 0.76 -7.77
C TRP A 328 16.53 0.23 -6.51
N PHE A 329 16.47 -1.11 -6.30
CA PHE A 329 15.62 -1.74 -5.29
C PHE A 329 15.95 -1.27 -3.86
N ASP A 330 17.24 -1.23 -3.51
CA ASP A 330 17.70 -0.78 -2.19
C ASP A 330 17.57 0.75 -2.00
N LYS A 331 17.11 1.49 -3.02
CA LYS A 331 16.85 2.92 -2.99
C LYS A 331 15.36 3.28 -3.06
N VAL A 332 14.47 2.29 -3.19
CA VAL A 332 13.02 2.52 -3.12
C VAL A 332 12.69 2.97 -1.71
N GLN A 333 12.22 4.22 -1.56
CA GLN A 333 12.03 4.85 -0.25
C GLN A 333 11.12 4.03 0.68
N GLU A 334 10.05 3.49 0.14
CA GLU A 334 9.07 2.70 0.87
C GLU A 334 9.62 1.39 1.43
N LEU A 335 10.64 0.82 0.78
CA LEU A 335 11.27 -0.44 1.20
C LEU A 335 12.49 -0.21 2.09
N GLN A 336 12.86 1.04 2.37
CA GLN A 336 14.02 1.33 3.21
C GLN A 336 13.72 1.09 4.70
N PRO A 337 14.71 0.55 5.45
CA PRO A 337 14.63 0.48 6.90
C PRO A 337 14.75 1.87 7.52
N TRP A 338 14.21 2.05 8.73
CA TRP A 338 14.29 3.33 9.45
C TRP A 338 15.71 3.85 9.63
N SER A 339 16.69 2.96 9.78
CA SER A 339 18.10 3.32 9.93
C SER A 339 18.66 4.11 8.74
N ARG A 340 18.15 3.85 7.53
CA ARG A 340 18.50 4.62 6.34
C ARG A 340 17.58 5.82 6.14
N LEU A 341 16.28 5.61 6.35
CA LEU A 341 15.29 6.66 6.14
C LEU A 341 15.53 7.86 7.07
N PHE A 342 16.05 7.65 8.28
CA PHE A 342 16.36 8.74 9.21
C PHE A 342 17.33 9.77 8.63
N PHE A 343 18.26 9.36 7.79
CA PHE A 343 19.20 10.28 7.15
C PHE A 343 18.65 10.96 5.89
N THR A 344 17.60 10.43 5.28
CA THR A 344 16.98 11.01 4.08
C THR A 344 15.70 11.78 4.40
N ASP A 345 14.89 11.29 5.34
CA ASP A 345 13.65 11.90 5.82
C ASP A 345 13.49 11.70 7.34
N PRO A 346 14.22 12.49 8.16
CA PRO A 346 14.19 12.37 9.62
C PRO A 346 12.82 12.69 10.21
N ILE A 347 12.07 13.61 9.60
CA ILE A 347 10.76 14.03 10.10
C ILE A 347 9.76 12.89 10.02
N SER A 348 9.65 12.22 8.88
CA SER A 348 8.77 11.06 8.71
C SER A 348 9.22 9.90 9.60
N THR A 349 10.53 9.68 9.74
CA THR A 349 11.06 8.65 10.62
C THR A 349 10.69 8.90 12.08
N ILE A 350 10.86 10.12 12.60
CA ILE A 350 10.50 10.46 13.98
C ILE A 350 8.99 10.24 14.21
N ARG A 351 8.14 10.64 13.27
CA ARG A 351 6.68 10.44 13.37
C ARG A 351 6.31 8.97 13.50
N VAL A 352 6.87 8.10 12.67
CA VAL A 352 6.55 6.66 12.72
C VAL A 352 7.14 6.00 13.96
N VAL A 353 8.33 6.39 14.41
CA VAL A 353 8.93 5.89 15.66
C VAL A 353 8.05 6.24 16.87
N VAL A 354 7.63 7.51 16.99
CA VAL A 354 6.72 7.94 18.07
C VAL A 354 5.44 7.13 18.07
N MET A 355 4.80 7.00 16.90
CA MET A 355 3.57 6.20 16.77
C MET A 355 3.79 4.75 17.17
N THR A 356 4.91 4.15 16.75
CA THR A 356 5.25 2.76 17.06
C THR A 356 5.45 2.54 18.56
N VAL A 357 6.21 3.42 19.23
CA VAL A 357 6.43 3.32 20.68
C VAL A 357 5.10 3.44 21.43
N MET A 358 4.25 4.39 21.06
CA MET A 358 2.94 4.57 21.70
C MET A 358 2.00 3.38 21.43
N ALA A 359 2.03 2.82 20.22
CA ALA A 359 1.25 1.62 19.87
C ALA A 359 1.70 0.40 20.68
N LEU A 360 3.01 0.17 20.80
CA LEU A 360 3.56 -0.92 21.62
C LEU A 360 3.25 -0.75 23.11
N ALA A 361 3.37 0.46 23.66
CA ALA A 361 3.00 0.75 25.03
C ALA A 361 1.50 0.50 25.28
N SER A 362 0.65 0.90 24.33
CA SER A 362 -0.79 0.65 24.37
C SER A 362 -1.13 -0.84 24.30
N ALA A 363 -0.46 -1.59 23.42
CA ALA A 363 -0.62 -3.04 23.33
C ALA A 363 -0.26 -3.73 24.65
N GLY A 364 0.89 -3.38 25.24
CA GLY A 364 1.29 -3.87 26.57
C GLY A 364 0.27 -3.52 27.64
N PHE A 365 -0.17 -2.25 27.71
CA PHE A 365 -1.19 -1.82 28.68
C PHE A 365 -2.50 -2.62 28.55
N LEU A 366 -3.01 -2.83 27.32
CA LEU A 366 -4.25 -3.56 27.08
C LEU A 366 -4.15 -5.05 27.45
N VAL A 367 -3.00 -5.68 27.21
CA VAL A 367 -2.77 -7.09 27.56
C VAL A 367 -2.68 -7.26 29.06
N PHE A 368 -1.87 -6.43 29.78
CA PHE A 368 -1.60 -6.63 31.21
C PHE A 368 -2.70 -6.11 32.14
N ARG A 369 -3.54 -5.20 31.67
CA ARG A 369 -4.57 -4.59 32.52
C ARG A 369 -5.76 -5.48 32.84
N ARG A 370 -6.22 -6.33 31.92
CA ARG A 370 -7.43 -7.16 32.10
C ARG A 370 -7.10 -8.59 32.47
N GLN A 371 -7.58 -9.01 33.61
CA GLN A 371 -7.62 -10.43 33.99
C GLN A 371 -8.91 -11.09 33.43
N PRO A 372 -8.85 -12.27 32.81
CA PRO A 372 -7.63 -13.00 32.49
C PRO A 372 -6.88 -12.37 31.30
N TRP A 373 -5.56 -12.34 31.35
CA TRP A 373 -4.67 -11.68 30.34
C TRP A 373 -4.86 -12.22 28.91
N LEU A 374 -5.46 -13.40 28.78
CA LEU A 374 -5.67 -14.11 27.52
C LEU A 374 -6.96 -13.70 26.80
N GLN A 375 -7.38 -12.43 26.88
CA GLN A 375 -8.49 -11.99 26.04
C GLN A 375 -8.08 -11.98 24.55
N PRO A 376 -8.76 -12.76 23.68
CA PRO A 376 -8.35 -12.93 22.30
C PRO A 376 -8.21 -11.61 21.53
N SER A 377 -9.10 -10.64 21.77
CA SER A 377 -9.03 -9.33 21.10
C SER A 377 -7.76 -8.55 21.47
N ASN A 378 -7.36 -8.56 22.76
CA ASN A 378 -6.16 -7.86 23.22
C ASN A 378 -4.88 -8.54 22.69
N LEU A 379 -4.86 -9.87 22.67
CA LEU A 379 -3.74 -10.62 22.10
C LEU A 379 -3.64 -10.43 20.59
N THR A 380 -4.78 -10.40 19.88
CA THR A 380 -4.81 -10.16 18.44
C THR A 380 -4.26 -8.79 18.10
N ILE A 381 -4.73 -7.71 18.76
CA ILE A 381 -4.23 -6.37 18.47
C ILE A 381 -2.76 -6.22 18.86
N ALA A 382 -2.32 -6.83 19.95
CA ALA A 382 -0.91 -6.81 20.35
C ALA A 382 -0.02 -7.53 19.33
N ALA A 383 -0.43 -8.70 18.84
CA ALA A 383 0.29 -9.44 17.81
C ALA A 383 0.36 -8.65 16.49
N LEU A 384 -0.74 -8.00 16.08
CA LEU A 384 -0.78 -7.15 14.89
C LEU A 384 0.17 -5.94 15.02
N ILE A 385 0.17 -5.27 16.19
CA ILE A 385 1.06 -4.13 16.44
C ILE A 385 2.53 -4.58 16.49
N LEU A 386 2.85 -5.69 17.14
CA LEU A 386 4.21 -6.25 17.19
C LEU A 386 4.73 -6.58 15.79
N LEU A 387 3.90 -7.25 14.97
CA LEU A 387 4.25 -7.55 13.60
C LEU A 387 4.40 -6.28 12.75
N ALA A 388 3.47 -5.33 12.87
CA ALA A 388 3.53 -4.07 12.13
C ALA A 388 4.76 -3.24 12.52
N ALA A 389 5.11 -3.19 13.81
CA ALA A 389 6.29 -2.52 14.31
C ALA A 389 7.58 -3.16 13.77
N TRP A 390 7.67 -4.49 13.84
CA TRP A 390 8.80 -5.23 13.28
C TRP A 390 8.93 -5.00 11.77
N ALA A 391 7.83 -5.11 11.03
CA ALA A 391 7.83 -4.92 9.59
C ALA A 391 8.20 -3.48 9.18
N ALA A 392 7.69 -2.46 9.90
CA ALA A 392 7.96 -1.06 9.63
C ALA A 392 9.43 -0.67 9.88
N VAL A 393 10.10 -1.29 10.86
CA VAL A 393 11.55 -1.10 11.07
C VAL A 393 12.36 -1.53 9.83
N HIS A 394 11.91 -2.57 9.12
CA HIS A 394 12.60 -3.14 7.97
C HIS A 394 12.13 -2.56 6.63
N ALA A 395 10.86 -2.11 6.53
CA ALA A 395 10.27 -1.54 5.34
C ALA A 395 9.29 -0.43 5.74
N TYR A 396 9.63 0.81 5.41
CA TYR A 396 8.88 2.01 5.82
C TYR A 396 7.39 1.95 5.46
N ARG A 397 7.03 1.38 4.30
CA ARG A 397 5.63 1.26 3.86
C ARG A 397 4.72 0.53 4.86
N MET A 398 5.28 -0.36 5.71
CA MET A 398 4.53 -1.08 6.74
C MET A 398 4.07 -0.17 7.89
N GLN A 399 4.50 1.10 7.92
CA GLN A 399 4.01 2.12 8.84
C GLN A 399 2.48 2.25 8.84
N ASP A 400 1.84 2.10 7.67
CA ASP A 400 0.39 2.25 7.52
C ASP A 400 -0.36 1.31 8.47
N TYR A 401 0.13 0.08 8.64
CA TYR A 401 -0.42 -0.88 9.58
C TYR A 401 -0.11 -0.53 11.04
N VAL A 402 1.06 0.07 11.33
CA VAL A 402 1.35 0.61 12.68
C VAL A 402 0.32 1.68 13.05
N TYR A 403 0.02 2.59 12.12
CA TYR A 403 -0.96 3.65 12.34
C TYR A 403 -2.37 3.10 12.50
N TRP A 404 -2.84 2.22 11.61
CA TRP A 404 -4.21 1.71 11.62
C TRP A 404 -4.52 0.71 12.75
N PHE A 405 -3.52 0.02 13.28
CA PHE A 405 -3.69 -0.83 14.47
C PHE A 405 -3.36 -0.08 15.77
N GLY A 406 -2.36 0.78 15.73
CA GLY A 406 -1.91 1.52 16.89
C GLY A 406 -2.87 2.63 17.33
N ALA A 407 -3.46 3.40 16.40
CA ALA A 407 -4.37 4.48 16.75
C ALA A 407 -5.61 4.00 17.52
N PRO A 408 -6.32 2.91 17.14
CA PRO A 408 -7.40 2.35 17.94
C PRO A 408 -6.94 1.80 19.30
N ALA A 409 -5.77 1.18 19.38
CA ALA A 409 -5.22 0.67 20.65
C ALA A 409 -4.86 1.82 21.61
N LEU A 410 -4.23 2.88 21.08
CA LEU A 410 -3.93 4.10 21.84
C LEU A 410 -5.22 4.78 22.30
N ALA A 411 -6.22 4.88 21.43
CA ALA A 411 -7.53 5.42 21.76
C ALA A 411 -8.19 4.66 22.91
N ALA A 412 -8.12 3.33 22.88
CA ALA A 412 -8.63 2.50 23.97
C ALA A 412 -7.87 2.74 25.26
N SER A 413 -6.54 2.83 25.22
CA SER A 413 -5.69 3.06 26.39
C SER A 413 -5.96 4.42 27.03
N ILE A 414 -5.98 5.50 26.24
CA ILE A 414 -6.30 6.86 26.72
C ILE A 414 -7.73 6.93 27.24
N GLY A 415 -8.70 6.34 26.51
CA GLY A 415 -10.11 6.32 26.93
C GLY A 415 -10.31 5.65 28.28
N LEU A 416 -9.69 4.48 28.48
CA LEU A 416 -9.77 3.73 29.74
C LEU A 416 -9.09 4.47 30.92
N LEU A 417 -7.96 5.13 30.66
CA LEU A 417 -7.29 5.97 31.66
C LEU A 417 -8.13 7.23 31.97
N GLY A 418 -8.71 7.84 30.94
CA GLY A 418 -9.57 9.01 31.06
C GLY A 418 -10.84 8.74 31.87
N GLU A 419 -11.50 7.59 31.69
CA GLU A 419 -12.64 7.18 32.52
C GLU A 419 -12.21 7.00 34.00
N ARG A 420 -11.06 6.40 34.23
CA ARG A 420 -10.57 6.13 35.60
C ARG A 420 -10.08 7.40 36.30
N TRP A 421 -9.27 8.22 35.65
CA TRP A 421 -8.52 9.32 36.30
C TRP A 421 -9.19 10.68 36.07
N LEU A 422 -9.86 10.87 34.94
CA LEU A 422 -10.52 12.11 34.56
C LEU A 422 -12.05 12.02 34.74
N LYS A 423 -12.55 10.97 35.41
CA LYS A 423 -13.97 10.72 35.69
C LYS A 423 -14.87 10.76 34.44
N GLY A 424 -14.32 10.47 33.27
CA GLY A 424 -15.06 10.52 32.00
C GLY A 424 -15.57 11.91 31.62
N LEU A 425 -14.95 12.98 32.09
CA LEU A 425 -15.31 14.36 31.72
C LEU A 425 -14.76 14.69 30.34
N MET A 426 -15.62 15.24 29.49
CA MET A 426 -15.33 15.46 28.06
C MET A 426 -14.09 16.35 27.84
N LEU A 427 -14.01 17.52 28.48
CA LEU A 427 -12.92 18.46 28.25
C LEU A 427 -11.55 17.94 28.71
N PRO A 428 -11.37 17.37 29.91
CA PRO A 428 -10.09 16.79 30.30
C PRO A 428 -9.65 15.62 29.42
N VAL A 429 -10.59 14.75 28.97
CA VAL A 429 -10.27 13.64 28.06
C VAL A 429 -9.90 14.16 26.67
N LEU A 430 -10.57 15.21 26.18
CA LEU A 430 -10.21 15.87 24.92
C LEU A 430 -8.78 16.43 24.98
N LEU A 431 -8.47 17.20 26.02
CA LEU A 431 -7.13 17.80 26.19
C LEU A 431 -6.04 16.72 26.32
N ALA A 432 -6.29 15.67 27.09
CA ALA A 432 -5.38 14.53 27.20
C ALA A 432 -5.17 13.84 25.85
N SER A 433 -6.25 13.67 25.06
CA SER A 433 -6.17 13.04 23.73
C SER A 433 -5.35 13.87 22.75
N LEU A 434 -5.47 15.19 22.78
CA LEU A 434 -4.67 16.09 21.94
C LEU A 434 -3.20 16.12 22.36
N LEU A 435 -2.92 16.28 23.67
CA LEU A 435 -1.56 16.31 24.20
C LEU A 435 -0.82 14.98 24.02
N LEU A 436 -1.52 13.87 24.17
CA LEU A 436 -0.97 12.52 23.97
C LEU A 436 -1.13 12.02 22.53
N SER A 437 -1.51 12.89 21.58
CA SER A 437 -1.56 12.47 20.17
C SER A 437 -0.14 12.26 19.64
N PRO A 438 0.09 11.23 18.79
CA PRO A 438 1.41 10.98 18.20
C PRO A 438 1.97 12.18 17.44
N ILE A 439 1.11 12.97 16.81
CA ILE A 439 1.53 14.15 16.07
C ILE A 439 2.06 15.26 16.99
N CYS A 440 1.39 15.52 18.11
CA CYS A 440 1.84 16.52 19.09
C CYS A 440 3.18 16.14 19.71
N ILE A 441 3.35 14.87 20.08
CA ILE A 441 4.60 14.37 20.65
C ILE A 441 5.72 14.43 19.60
N ALA A 442 5.45 14.02 18.35
CA ALA A 442 6.44 14.08 17.27
C ALA A 442 6.85 15.53 16.96
N VAL A 443 5.91 16.48 16.92
CA VAL A 443 6.21 17.91 16.70
C VAL A 443 7.06 18.46 17.84
N ALA A 444 6.73 18.14 19.10
CA ALA A 444 7.52 18.55 20.24
C ALA A 444 8.97 18.00 20.19
N LEU A 445 9.15 16.73 19.86
CA LEU A 445 10.46 16.11 19.70
C LEU A 445 11.25 16.71 18.54
N ILE A 446 10.62 16.94 17.39
CA ILE A 446 11.26 17.58 16.23
C ILE A 446 11.73 19.00 16.58
N GLY A 447 10.94 19.73 17.38
CA GLY A 447 11.31 21.07 17.86
C GLY A 447 12.49 21.08 18.86
N LEU A 448 12.75 19.96 19.53
CA LEU A 448 13.86 19.83 20.48
C LEU A 448 15.16 19.32 19.86
N ILE A 449 15.09 18.70 18.68
CA ILE A 449 16.23 18.09 18.00
C ILE A 449 16.75 19.03 16.90
N ASP A 450 18.04 19.35 16.93
CA ASP A 450 18.65 20.04 15.79
C ASP A 450 18.86 19.06 14.62
N LEU A 451 17.99 19.18 13.60
CA LEU A 451 18.03 18.37 12.38
C LEU A 451 18.85 19.01 11.25
N THR A 452 19.44 20.18 11.48
CA THR A 452 20.20 20.91 10.44
C THR A 452 21.33 20.07 9.85
N PRO A 453 22.18 19.38 10.64
CA PRO A 453 23.24 18.54 10.08
C PRO A 453 22.73 17.39 9.23
N ILE A 454 21.59 16.79 9.61
CA ILE A 454 20.99 15.65 8.90
C ILE A 454 20.38 16.12 7.58
N LYS A 455 19.69 17.26 7.57
CA LYS A 455 19.10 17.83 6.34
C LYS A 455 20.16 18.21 5.31
N LEU A 456 21.35 18.62 5.75
CA LEU A 456 22.46 18.92 4.85
C LEU A 456 23.03 17.66 4.17
N LEU A 457 22.86 16.46 4.78
CA LEU A 457 23.28 15.18 4.24
C LEU A 457 22.19 14.51 3.39
N ALA A 458 20.95 14.98 3.49
CA ALA A 458 19.83 14.39 2.75
C ALA A 458 19.98 14.67 1.25
N SER A 459 19.75 13.63 0.45
CA SER A 459 19.65 13.80 -1.01
C SER A 459 18.44 14.68 -1.34
N PRO A 460 18.56 15.58 -2.33
CA PRO A 460 17.41 16.37 -2.76
C PRO A 460 16.26 15.46 -3.20
N ALA A 461 15.04 15.82 -2.78
CA ALA A 461 13.83 15.12 -3.21
C ALA A 461 13.64 15.30 -4.73
N SER A 462 12.95 14.34 -5.36
CA SER A 462 12.51 14.48 -6.75
C SER A 462 11.60 15.70 -6.89
N ASP A 463 11.79 16.48 -7.95
CA ASP A 463 10.92 17.62 -8.25
C ASP A 463 9.58 17.12 -8.79
N GLN A 464 8.50 17.45 -8.08
CA GLN A 464 7.16 17.00 -8.46
C GLN A 464 6.76 17.42 -9.88
N ARG A 465 7.26 18.56 -10.36
CA ARG A 465 7.02 19.03 -11.72
C ARG A 465 7.50 18.07 -12.80
N CYS A 466 8.48 17.20 -12.51
CA CYS A 466 8.90 16.14 -13.42
C CYS A 466 7.83 15.07 -13.66
N TYR A 467 6.78 15.04 -12.86
CA TYR A 467 5.68 14.07 -12.90
C TYR A 467 4.35 14.68 -13.33
N ASP A 468 4.35 15.96 -13.73
CA ASP A 468 3.18 16.64 -14.26
C ASP A 468 2.92 16.24 -15.71
N ASP A 469 1.67 15.95 -16.08
CA ASP A 469 1.25 15.55 -17.43
C ASP A 469 1.78 16.51 -18.51
N ALA A 470 1.74 17.83 -18.24
CA ALA A 470 2.23 18.85 -19.16
C ALA A 470 3.73 18.73 -19.46
N THR A 471 4.52 18.12 -18.59
CA THR A 471 5.97 17.93 -18.74
C THR A 471 6.28 16.99 -19.93
N TYR A 472 5.37 16.08 -20.27
CA TYR A 472 5.55 15.11 -21.36
C TYR A 472 5.07 15.59 -22.72
N ALA A 473 4.53 16.81 -22.83
CA ALA A 473 4.10 17.41 -24.09
C ALA A 473 5.17 17.42 -25.20
N PRO A 474 6.48 17.58 -24.94
CA PRO A 474 7.50 17.47 -25.98
C PRO A 474 7.57 16.08 -26.64
N LEU A 475 7.36 15.00 -25.87
CA LEU A 475 7.31 13.63 -26.39
C LEU A 475 6.01 13.35 -27.14
N SER A 476 4.87 13.75 -26.58
CA SER A 476 3.54 13.47 -27.18
C SER A 476 3.34 14.10 -28.55
N ARG A 477 4.15 15.08 -28.95
CA ARG A 477 4.15 15.71 -30.28
C ARG A 477 5.00 14.97 -31.32
N LEU A 478 5.78 13.98 -30.88
CA LEU A 478 6.67 13.21 -31.73
C LEU A 478 6.01 11.88 -32.15
N PRO A 479 6.44 11.26 -33.26
CA PRO A 479 6.04 9.89 -33.55
C PRO A 479 6.40 8.96 -32.36
N PRO A 480 5.50 8.02 -31.99
CA PRO A 480 5.80 7.07 -30.94
C PRO A 480 7.09 6.29 -31.20
N GLY A 481 7.92 6.12 -30.16
CA GLY A 481 9.19 5.41 -30.21
C GLY A 481 9.57 4.79 -28.88
N LEU A 482 10.75 4.17 -28.82
CA LEU A 482 11.32 3.63 -27.58
C LEU A 482 12.14 4.73 -26.89
N VAL A 483 11.75 5.03 -25.65
CA VAL A 483 12.38 6.06 -24.83
C VAL A 483 13.31 5.45 -23.79
N LEU A 484 14.56 5.92 -23.76
CA LEU A 484 15.51 5.73 -22.67
C LEU A 484 15.40 6.92 -21.72
N ALA A 485 14.97 6.67 -20.51
CA ALA A 485 14.84 7.69 -19.45
C ALA A 485 15.18 7.12 -18.08
N GLY A 486 15.26 7.98 -17.08
CA GLY A 486 15.35 7.55 -15.69
C GLY A 486 14.14 6.70 -15.31
N ILE A 487 14.37 5.66 -14.50
CA ILE A 487 13.38 4.60 -14.17
C ILE A 487 12.02 5.17 -13.73
N ASN A 488 12.00 6.22 -12.93
CA ASN A 488 10.76 6.81 -12.41
C ASN A 488 9.98 7.62 -13.45
N LEU A 489 10.58 8.03 -14.56
CA LEU A 489 9.87 8.74 -15.63
C LEU A 489 9.07 7.77 -16.52
N GLY A 490 9.47 6.49 -16.57
CA GLY A 490 8.86 5.48 -17.43
C GLY A 490 7.34 5.40 -17.33
N PRO A 491 6.74 5.24 -16.14
CA PRO A 491 5.29 5.15 -15.99
C PRO A 491 4.54 6.39 -16.51
N PHE A 492 5.07 7.59 -16.29
CA PHE A 492 4.45 8.83 -16.75
C PHE A 492 4.58 8.98 -18.28
N ILE A 493 5.73 8.60 -18.86
CA ILE A 493 5.86 8.54 -20.33
C ILE A 493 4.79 7.61 -20.92
N LEU A 494 4.58 6.44 -20.32
CA LEU A 494 3.52 5.51 -20.77
C LEU A 494 2.11 6.09 -20.62
N ALA A 495 1.85 6.82 -19.53
CA ALA A 495 0.54 7.39 -19.25
C ALA A 495 0.20 8.57 -20.17
N ASP A 496 1.19 9.43 -20.47
CA ASP A 496 0.96 10.72 -21.12
C ASP A 496 1.36 10.77 -22.60
N THR A 497 1.95 9.67 -23.10
CA THR A 497 2.38 9.56 -24.50
C THR A 497 2.04 8.20 -25.12
N GLY A 498 2.21 8.10 -26.44
CA GLY A 498 2.13 6.82 -27.17
C GLY A 498 3.44 6.01 -27.13
N ASP A 499 4.48 6.47 -26.46
CA ASP A 499 5.80 5.88 -26.47
C ASP A 499 5.90 4.58 -25.69
N SER A 500 6.94 3.80 -25.99
CA SER A 500 7.41 2.68 -25.20
C SER A 500 8.58 3.12 -24.32
N VAL A 501 8.79 2.45 -23.19
CA VAL A 501 9.90 2.77 -22.28
C VAL A 501 10.78 1.55 -22.02
N LEU A 502 12.08 1.79 -21.91
CA LEU A 502 13.03 0.73 -21.63
C LEU A 502 12.93 0.27 -20.18
N ALA A 503 12.66 1.20 -19.23
CA ALA A 503 12.61 0.90 -17.81
C ALA A 503 11.47 1.62 -17.08
N ALA A 504 10.94 0.96 -16.06
CA ALA A 504 10.04 1.50 -15.06
C ALA A 504 10.30 0.81 -13.70
N PRO A 505 9.87 1.36 -12.55
CA PRO A 505 10.27 0.89 -11.23
C PRO A 505 9.50 -0.36 -10.75
N TYR A 506 9.45 -1.41 -11.60
CA TYR A 506 8.73 -2.66 -11.30
C TYR A 506 9.69 -3.83 -11.21
N HIS A 507 9.55 -4.63 -10.17
CA HIS A 507 10.47 -5.75 -9.86
C HIS A 507 10.50 -6.86 -10.93
N ARG A 508 9.51 -6.92 -11.81
CA ARG A 508 9.48 -7.84 -12.96
C ARG A 508 10.25 -7.33 -14.19
N MET A 509 10.88 -6.15 -14.08
CA MET A 509 11.58 -5.48 -15.18
C MET A 509 13.11 -5.46 -15.00
N SER A 510 13.68 -6.47 -14.34
CA SER A 510 15.13 -6.49 -14.05
C SER A 510 15.99 -6.27 -15.31
N TRP A 511 15.61 -6.85 -16.46
CA TRP A 511 16.33 -6.65 -17.72
C TRP A 511 16.29 -5.19 -18.20
N GLY A 512 15.12 -4.59 -18.30
CA GLY A 512 14.98 -3.21 -18.78
C GLY A 512 15.63 -2.20 -17.84
N ILE A 513 15.48 -2.41 -16.53
CA ILE A 513 16.12 -1.58 -15.50
C ILE A 513 17.65 -1.64 -15.63
N LEU A 514 18.22 -2.83 -15.79
CA LEU A 514 19.66 -3.02 -15.96
C LEU A 514 20.16 -2.39 -17.25
N ALA A 515 19.48 -2.63 -18.37
CA ALA A 515 19.84 -2.09 -19.69
C ALA A 515 19.80 -0.55 -19.71
N ALA A 516 18.76 0.06 -19.11
CA ALA A 516 18.67 1.51 -19.00
C ALA A 516 19.78 2.09 -18.11
N HIS A 517 20.03 1.47 -16.96
CA HIS A 517 21.08 1.88 -16.05
C HIS A 517 22.46 1.83 -16.71
N GLU A 518 22.79 0.70 -17.37
CA GLU A 518 24.06 0.52 -18.06
C GLU A 518 24.26 1.52 -19.22
N ALA A 519 23.19 1.90 -19.92
CA ALA A 519 23.27 2.89 -20.99
C ALA A 519 23.46 4.32 -20.43
N LEU A 520 22.74 4.69 -19.37
CA LEU A 520 22.82 6.02 -18.75
C LEU A 520 24.12 6.25 -17.97
N GLU A 521 24.71 5.19 -17.39
CA GLU A 521 26.00 5.26 -16.68
C GLU A 521 27.23 5.07 -17.56
N ALA A 522 27.07 4.63 -18.81
CA ALA A 522 28.17 4.48 -19.73
C ALA A 522 28.91 5.81 -19.95
N SER A 523 30.20 5.76 -20.33
CA SER A 523 30.85 6.96 -20.84
C SER A 523 30.09 7.49 -22.07
N PRO A 524 30.09 8.81 -22.35
CA PRO A 524 29.38 9.37 -23.51
C PRO A 524 29.75 8.68 -24.84
N ALA A 525 30.99 8.23 -24.98
CA ALA A 525 31.46 7.48 -26.16
C ALA A 525 30.90 6.06 -26.24
N ALA A 526 30.78 5.36 -25.09
CA ALA A 526 30.23 3.99 -25.06
C ALA A 526 28.69 3.96 -25.07
N ALA A 527 28.04 5.06 -24.70
CA ALA A 527 26.59 5.16 -24.64
C ALA A 527 25.94 5.00 -26.02
N GLU A 528 26.55 5.54 -27.08
CA GLU A 528 26.00 5.43 -28.44
C GLU A 528 25.81 3.97 -28.87
N ALA A 529 26.83 3.14 -28.68
CA ALA A 529 26.74 1.72 -29.06
C ALA A 529 25.61 1.00 -28.31
N LYS A 530 25.46 1.27 -26.99
CA LYS A 530 24.40 0.68 -26.16
C LYS A 530 23.01 1.18 -26.58
N VAL A 531 22.83 2.48 -26.77
CA VAL A 531 21.57 3.11 -27.18
C VAL A 531 21.10 2.58 -28.52
N ARG A 532 22.04 2.43 -29.49
CA ARG A 532 21.74 1.87 -30.80
C ARG A 532 21.43 0.37 -30.75
N ALA A 533 22.18 -0.40 -29.96
CA ALA A 533 21.90 -1.82 -29.77
C ALA A 533 20.51 -2.09 -29.16
N LEU A 534 20.05 -1.20 -28.28
CA LEU A 534 18.73 -1.24 -27.67
C LEU A 534 17.62 -0.70 -28.60
N LYS A 535 17.97 -0.16 -29.79
CA LYS A 535 17.04 0.47 -30.73
C LYS A 535 16.21 1.60 -30.10
N VAL A 536 16.87 2.42 -29.27
CA VAL A 536 16.24 3.59 -28.64
C VAL A 536 16.05 4.70 -29.69
N ASP A 537 14.85 5.26 -29.74
CA ASP A 537 14.50 6.38 -30.63
C ASP A 537 14.73 7.73 -29.94
N TYR A 538 14.43 7.80 -28.64
CA TYR A 538 14.52 9.02 -27.86
C TYR A 538 15.24 8.80 -26.53
N VAL A 539 16.01 9.80 -26.11
CA VAL A 539 16.55 9.90 -24.76
C VAL A 539 15.84 11.06 -24.06
N ALA A 540 15.26 10.82 -22.88
CA ALA A 540 14.55 11.84 -22.13
C ALA A 540 15.12 11.98 -20.70
N GLU A 541 15.29 13.23 -20.28
CA GLU A 541 15.72 13.56 -18.91
C GLU A 541 14.89 14.72 -18.33
N CYS A 542 14.63 14.68 -17.04
CA CYS A 542 14.13 15.81 -16.28
C CYS A 542 15.24 16.30 -15.34
N PRO A 543 15.92 17.43 -15.66
CA PRO A 543 17.06 17.91 -14.89
C PRO A 543 16.75 18.27 -13.44
N ALA A 544 15.49 18.57 -13.14
CA ALA A 544 15.03 18.89 -11.80
C ALA A 544 15.02 17.65 -10.87
N ASN A 545 14.99 16.42 -11.41
CA ASN A 545 15.16 15.22 -10.62
C ASN A 545 16.64 14.98 -10.28
N PRO A 546 16.96 14.50 -9.06
CA PRO A 546 18.33 14.15 -8.72
C PRO A 546 18.87 13.06 -9.66
N PRO A 547 20.14 13.13 -10.11
CA PRO A 547 20.73 12.12 -10.95
C PRO A 547 20.85 10.80 -10.19
N ARG A 548 20.44 9.70 -10.83
CA ARG A 548 20.65 8.33 -10.29
C ARG A 548 21.93 7.70 -10.83
N ALA A 549 22.44 8.21 -11.96
CA ALA A 549 23.67 7.80 -12.58
C ALA A 549 24.88 8.59 -12.06
N ARG A 550 26.09 8.07 -12.32
CA ARG A 550 27.34 8.75 -11.97
C ARG A 550 27.43 10.11 -12.64
N VAL A 551 27.99 11.10 -11.94
CA VAL A 551 28.17 12.46 -12.47
C VAL A 551 28.93 12.47 -13.81
N ASN A 552 29.86 11.53 -14.02
CA ASN A 552 30.66 11.40 -15.24
C ASN A 552 30.07 10.47 -16.29
N GLY A 553 28.88 9.87 -16.04
CA GLY A 553 28.16 9.04 -17.01
C GLY A 553 27.46 9.86 -18.10
N PHE A 554 26.85 9.18 -19.05
CA PHE A 554 26.11 9.77 -20.16
C PHE A 554 24.96 10.66 -19.68
N GLU A 555 24.15 10.22 -18.71
CA GLU A 555 23.11 11.06 -18.10
C GLU A 555 23.71 12.34 -17.50
N GLY A 556 24.82 12.22 -16.75
CA GLY A 556 25.49 13.38 -16.17
C GLY A 556 26.03 14.35 -17.23
N ALA A 557 26.52 13.87 -18.36
CA ALA A 557 26.97 14.69 -19.47
C ALA A 557 25.79 15.48 -20.08
N LEU A 558 24.65 14.82 -20.34
CA LEU A 558 23.45 15.49 -20.87
C LEU A 558 22.94 16.58 -19.92
N ARG A 559 22.95 16.33 -18.61
CA ARG A 559 22.55 17.34 -17.59
C ARG A 559 23.43 18.58 -17.62
N ARG A 560 24.72 18.43 -17.88
CA ARG A 560 25.66 19.57 -18.06
C ARG A 560 25.55 20.23 -19.43
N GLY A 561 24.62 19.80 -20.29
CA GLY A 561 24.45 20.33 -21.65
C GLY A 561 25.46 19.79 -22.65
N GLN A 562 26.22 18.75 -22.30
CA GLN A 562 27.18 18.09 -23.20
C GLN A 562 26.44 17.07 -24.06
N VAL A 563 25.82 17.54 -25.15
CA VAL A 563 25.02 16.69 -26.06
C VAL A 563 25.95 16.08 -27.10
N PRO A 564 26.04 14.72 -27.17
CA PRO A 564 26.84 14.04 -28.19
C PRO A 564 26.33 14.31 -29.62
N PRO A 565 27.18 14.24 -30.68
CA PRO A 565 26.80 14.53 -32.06
C PRO A 565 25.72 13.60 -32.63
N TRP A 566 25.57 12.41 -32.08
CA TRP A 566 24.55 11.44 -32.50
C TRP A 566 23.16 11.68 -31.85
N LEU A 567 23.02 12.74 -31.04
CA LEU A 567 21.76 13.20 -30.48
C LEU A 567 21.39 14.60 -31.02
N THR A 568 20.11 14.76 -31.31
CA THR A 568 19.54 16.06 -31.66
C THR A 568 18.48 16.44 -30.62
N LYS A 569 18.66 17.56 -29.92
CA LYS A 569 17.64 18.07 -29.01
C LYS A 569 16.39 18.46 -29.79
N VAL A 570 15.23 17.90 -29.41
CA VAL A 570 13.93 18.12 -30.07
C VAL A 570 12.92 18.83 -29.16
N SER A 571 13.19 18.91 -27.86
CA SER A 571 12.41 19.73 -26.91
C SER A 571 12.79 21.20 -27.01
N GLY A 572 11.83 22.10 -26.71
CA GLY A 572 12.04 23.54 -26.69
C GLY A 572 12.99 24.01 -25.58
N PRO A 573 13.42 25.27 -25.64
CA PRO A 573 14.36 25.82 -24.65
C PRO A 573 13.77 25.89 -23.23
N ASN A 574 12.45 26.05 -23.10
CA ASN A 574 11.74 26.20 -21.83
C ASN A 574 11.07 24.90 -21.33
N ASP A 575 11.17 23.81 -22.11
CA ASP A 575 10.59 22.52 -21.72
C ASP A 575 11.37 21.92 -20.54
N LEU A 576 10.68 21.54 -19.49
CA LEU A 576 11.29 20.92 -18.30
C LEU A 576 11.87 19.54 -18.67
N LEU A 577 11.12 18.74 -19.45
CA LEU A 577 11.62 17.48 -20.00
C LEU A 577 12.50 17.77 -21.23
N ARG A 578 13.77 17.45 -21.11
CA ARG A 578 14.70 17.51 -22.24
C ARG A 578 14.59 16.21 -23.03
N VAL A 579 14.26 16.32 -24.30
CA VAL A 579 14.10 15.20 -25.22
C VAL A 579 15.12 15.32 -26.34
N TYR A 580 15.82 14.21 -26.58
CA TYR A 580 16.82 14.10 -27.63
C TYR A 580 16.44 12.93 -28.55
N ARG A 581 16.43 13.17 -29.87
CA ARG A 581 16.26 12.13 -30.88
C ARG A 581 17.61 11.50 -31.21
N VAL A 582 17.64 10.18 -31.31
CA VAL A 582 18.81 9.43 -31.76
C VAL A 582 18.91 9.57 -33.26
N ALA A 583 20.03 10.09 -33.78
CA ALA A 583 20.25 10.26 -35.21
C ALA A 583 20.34 8.88 -35.90
N ALA A 584 19.71 8.77 -37.07
CA ALA A 584 19.86 7.60 -37.92
C ALA A 584 21.34 7.36 -38.22
N THR A 585 21.78 6.11 -38.21
CA THR A 585 23.13 5.75 -38.70
C THR A 585 23.22 6.19 -40.18
N LYS A 586 24.17 7.07 -40.48
CA LYS A 586 24.50 7.28 -41.92
C LYS A 586 24.86 5.91 -42.47
N ALA A 587 24.11 5.42 -43.45
CA ALA A 587 24.53 4.28 -44.19
C ALA A 587 25.94 4.62 -44.72
N SER A 588 26.95 3.88 -44.28
CA SER A 588 28.26 3.92 -44.90
C SER A 588 28.06 3.42 -46.30
N GLY A 589 28.01 4.38 -47.27
CA GLY A 589 27.98 4.09 -48.66
C GLY A 589 29.23 3.38 -49.11
#